data_62ff94d79a02acdac832242b84dc99b2
#
_entry.id   62ff94d79a02acdac832242b84dc99b2
#
_cell.length_a   1.000
_cell.length_b   1.000
_cell.length_c   1.000
_cell.angle_alpha   90.00
_cell.angle_beta   90.00
_cell.angle_gamma   90.00
#
_symmetry.space_group_name_H-M   'P 1'
#
loop_
_entity.id
_entity.type
_entity.pdbx_description
1 polymer ?
#
loop_
_entity_poly.entity_id
_entity_poly.type
_entity_poly.pdbx_seq_one_letter_code
_entity_poly.pdbx_strand_id
1 'polypeptide(L)'
;MNTKAAVVLISSLLFACAPPPAPAPAPAPPPPAPAPAAESAMTAHNIVAIRNVRCDALLKLSEDDRAAASMFYIGYTASRRGRGRIDVAELSGIEAAALGYCTAYPNSPAAAAFNKAFADNGR
;
A
#
# COMPACT_ATOMS: atom_id res chain seq x y z
N MET A 1 79.70 -2.58 2.06
CA MET A 1 79.09 -3.66 1.25
C MET A 1 77.84 -3.04 0.59
N ASN A 2 77.88 -3.03 -0.75
CA ASN A 2 77.05 -2.22 -1.60
C ASN A 2 75.68 -2.83 -1.82
N THR A 3 74.63 -2.07 -1.57
CA THR A 3 73.29 -2.43 -2.03
C THR A 3 72.80 -1.35 -2.99
N LYS A 4 72.82 -1.66 -4.26
CA LYS A 4 72.37 -0.79 -5.34
C LYS A 4 70.84 -0.68 -5.32
N ALA A 5 70.32 0.54 -5.17
CA ALA A 5 68.90 0.84 -5.39
C ALA A 5 68.58 0.87 -6.87
N ALA A 6 67.71 -0.01 -7.33
CA ALA A 6 67.13 0.02 -8.66
C ALA A 6 65.84 0.84 -8.61
N VAL A 7 65.86 1.99 -9.26
CA VAL A 7 64.67 2.84 -9.46
C VAL A 7 63.98 2.33 -10.70
N VAL A 8 62.79 1.75 -10.51
CA VAL A 8 61.89 1.36 -11.61
C VAL A 8 60.93 2.51 -11.87
N LEU A 9 61.12 3.21 -12.97
CA LEU A 9 60.18 4.20 -13.50
C LEU A 9 59.00 3.49 -14.17
N ILE A 10 57.89 3.47 -13.51
CA ILE A 10 56.62 3.00 -14.08
C ILE A 10 55.97 4.19 -14.79
N SER A 11 56.08 4.24 -16.11
CA SER A 11 55.35 5.18 -16.95
C SER A 11 53.86 4.81 -16.99
N SER A 12 53.05 5.60 -16.27
CA SER A 12 51.60 5.48 -16.30
C SER A 12 51.04 6.03 -17.60
N LEU A 13 50.67 5.15 -18.51
CA LEU A 13 49.83 5.47 -19.67
C LEU A 13 48.41 5.75 -19.18
N LEU A 14 48.06 7.00 -19.09
CA LEU A 14 46.69 7.46 -18.89
C LEU A 14 45.90 7.25 -20.19
N PHE A 15 45.25 6.10 -20.30
CA PHE A 15 44.19 5.91 -21.28
C PHE A 15 42.99 6.74 -20.84
N ALA A 16 42.79 7.88 -21.49
CA ALA A 16 41.56 8.66 -21.37
C ALA A 16 40.45 7.87 -22.09
N CYS A 17 39.72 7.04 -21.34
CA CYS A 17 38.44 6.51 -21.78
C CYS A 17 37.43 7.65 -21.81
N ALA A 18 37.20 8.26 -22.96
CA ALA A 18 36.07 9.14 -23.17
C ALA A 18 34.77 8.33 -22.95
N PRO A 19 33.84 8.76 -22.12
CA PRO A 19 32.55 8.08 -21.98
C PRO A 19 31.82 8.11 -23.31
N PRO A 20 31.15 7.02 -23.70
CA PRO A 20 30.33 7.02 -24.91
C PRO A 20 29.23 8.10 -24.79
N PRO A 21 28.86 8.75 -25.90
CA PRO A 21 27.80 9.73 -25.88
C PRO A 21 26.52 9.08 -25.34
N ALA A 22 25.88 9.77 -24.40
CA ALA A 22 24.62 9.33 -23.82
C ALA A 22 23.61 9.10 -24.96
N PRO A 23 22.88 7.97 -24.95
CA PRO A 23 21.81 7.75 -25.92
C PRO A 23 20.81 8.89 -25.82
N ALA A 24 20.37 9.41 -26.98
CA ALA A 24 19.37 10.45 -27.04
C ALA A 24 18.13 10.00 -26.23
N PRO A 25 17.53 10.89 -25.41
CA PRO A 25 16.34 10.54 -24.67
C PRO A 25 15.27 10.04 -25.64
N ALA A 26 14.76 8.83 -25.35
CA ALA A 26 13.65 8.29 -26.10
C ALA A 26 12.48 9.27 -26.06
N PRO A 27 11.74 9.47 -27.17
CA PRO A 27 10.56 10.33 -27.16
C PRO A 27 9.63 9.86 -26.03
N ALA A 28 9.20 10.82 -25.21
CA ALA A 28 8.28 10.54 -24.12
C ALA A 28 7.05 9.81 -24.68
N PRO A 29 6.57 8.74 -24.03
CA PRO A 29 5.35 8.09 -24.45
C PRO A 29 4.22 9.14 -24.48
N PRO A 30 3.33 9.08 -25.49
CA PRO A 30 2.19 10.00 -25.52
C PRO A 30 1.45 9.91 -24.19
N PRO A 31 0.94 11.05 -23.66
CA PRO A 31 0.17 11.01 -22.43
C PRO A 31 -0.96 9.99 -22.60
N PRO A 32 -1.24 9.16 -21.58
CA PRO A 32 -2.34 8.23 -21.65
C PRO A 32 -3.60 9.00 -22.04
N ALA A 33 -4.31 8.51 -23.05
CA ALA A 33 -5.59 9.04 -23.42
C ALA A 33 -6.41 9.18 -22.13
N PRO A 34 -7.13 10.31 -21.91
CA PRO A 34 -7.98 10.43 -20.74
C PRO A 34 -8.86 9.18 -20.73
N ALA A 35 -8.73 8.38 -19.66
CA ALA A 35 -9.64 7.30 -19.42
C ALA A 35 -11.04 7.88 -19.59
N PRO A 36 -11.97 7.21 -20.31
CA PRO A 36 -13.33 7.69 -20.38
C PRO A 36 -13.69 7.99 -18.93
N ALA A 37 -13.99 9.29 -18.68
CA ALA A 37 -14.44 9.69 -17.38
C ALA A 37 -15.57 8.71 -17.07
N ALA A 38 -15.28 7.75 -16.19
CA ALA A 38 -16.32 7.14 -15.41
C ALA A 38 -16.94 8.36 -14.74
N GLU A 39 -17.95 8.92 -15.37
CA GLU A 39 -18.96 9.71 -14.72
C GLU A 39 -19.51 8.78 -13.65
N SER A 40 -18.71 8.63 -12.62
CA SER A 40 -19.23 8.34 -11.31
C SER A 40 -20.26 9.42 -11.14
N ALA A 41 -21.50 9.07 -11.46
CA ALA A 41 -22.65 9.78 -10.98
C ALA A 41 -22.44 9.85 -9.46
N MET A 42 -21.74 10.86 -9.00
CA MET A 42 -21.77 11.34 -7.63
C MET A 42 -23.16 11.95 -7.43
N THR A 43 -24.14 11.12 -7.68
CA THR A 43 -25.53 11.37 -7.43
C THR A 43 -25.73 11.10 -5.95
N ALA A 44 -26.01 12.18 -5.26
CA ALA A 44 -26.37 12.25 -3.86
C ALA A 44 -25.22 11.82 -2.93
N HIS A 45 -24.78 12.76 -2.14
CA HIS A 45 -23.92 12.52 -0.98
C HIS A 45 -24.59 11.51 -0.05
N ASN A 46 -24.37 10.23 -0.29
CA ASN A 46 -24.73 9.20 0.67
C ASN A 46 -23.75 9.32 1.83
N ILE A 47 -24.03 10.27 2.72
CA ILE A 47 -23.33 10.37 4.00
C ILE A 47 -23.73 9.15 4.80
N VAL A 48 -22.90 8.12 4.76
CA VAL A 48 -23.09 6.92 5.56
C VAL A 48 -22.42 7.13 6.91
N ALA A 49 -23.20 7.06 7.98
CA ALA A 49 -22.63 7.04 9.32
C ALA A 49 -21.88 5.70 9.51
N ILE A 50 -20.57 5.74 9.50
CA ILE A 50 -19.64 4.59 9.57
C ILE A 50 -20.01 3.61 10.68
N ARG A 51 -20.50 4.13 11.82
CA ARG A 51 -20.92 3.31 12.96
C ARG A 51 -22.15 2.46 12.68
N ASN A 52 -22.95 2.84 11.69
CA ASN A 52 -24.23 2.23 11.38
C ASN A 52 -24.16 1.24 10.21
N VAL A 53 -22.99 1.14 9.55
CA VAL A 53 -22.80 0.14 8.50
C VAL A 53 -22.85 -1.25 9.11
N ARG A 54 -23.76 -2.08 8.58
CA ARG A 54 -23.94 -3.46 9.04
C ARG A 54 -23.03 -4.39 8.23
N CYS A 55 -22.74 -5.52 8.82
CA CYS A 55 -21.94 -6.57 8.19
C CYS A 55 -22.52 -7.04 6.85
N ASP A 56 -23.85 -7.19 6.76
CA ASP A 56 -24.50 -7.60 5.51
C ASP A 56 -24.33 -6.57 4.38
N ALA A 57 -24.30 -5.29 4.70
CA ALA A 57 -24.04 -4.23 3.72
C ALA A 57 -22.56 -4.24 3.27
N LEU A 58 -21.62 -4.44 4.20
CA LEU A 58 -20.21 -4.56 3.87
C LEU A 58 -19.93 -5.75 2.94
N LEU A 59 -20.55 -6.91 3.21
CA LEU A 59 -20.36 -8.12 2.41
C LEU A 59 -20.95 -8.03 1.00
N LYS A 60 -21.92 -7.14 0.76
CA LYS A 60 -22.53 -6.90 -0.56
C LYS A 60 -21.75 -5.96 -1.46
N LEU A 61 -20.74 -5.28 -0.93
CA LEU A 61 -19.88 -4.40 -1.71
C LEU A 61 -19.11 -5.22 -2.76
N SER A 62 -18.71 -4.55 -3.85
CA SER A 62 -17.72 -5.11 -4.78
C SER A 62 -16.43 -5.46 -4.03
N GLU A 63 -15.59 -6.31 -4.60
CA GLU A 63 -14.33 -6.71 -3.96
C GLU A 63 -13.45 -5.49 -3.64
N ASP A 64 -13.30 -4.58 -4.61
CA ASP A 64 -12.50 -3.36 -4.45
C ASP A 64 -13.08 -2.42 -3.39
N ASP A 65 -14.39 -2.19 -3.42
CA ASP A 65 -15.04 -1.31 -2.42
C ASP A 65 -14.98 -1.92 -1.02
N ARG A 66 -15.11 -3.25 -0.92
CA ARG A 66 -15.00 -3.97 0.34
C ARG A 66 -13.59 -3.90 0.91
N ALA A 67 -12.56 -4.06 0.06
CA ALA A 67 -11.17 -3.89 0.47
C ALA A 67 -10.90 -2.46 0.96
N ALA A 68 -11.37 -1.45 0.23
CA ALA A 68 -11.24 -0.05 0.63
C ALA A 68 -11.96 0.22 1.97
N ALA A 69 -13.17 -0.29 2.14
CA ALA A 69 -13.92 -0.17 3.39
C ALA A 69 -13.22 -0.90 4.54
N SER A 70 -12.67 -2.10 4.29
CA SER A 70 -11.90 -2.86 5.29
C SER A 70 -10.70 -2.06 5.77
N MET A 71 -9.90 -1.49 4.86
CA MET A 71 -8.74 -0.67 5.20
C MET A 71 -9.14 0.56 6.02
N PHE A 72 -10.26 1.18 5.67
CA PHE A 72 -10.81 2.28 6.46
C PHE A 72 -11.14 1.83 7.89
N TYR A 73 -11.86 0.72 8.08
CA TYR A 73 -12.21 0.21 9.42
C TYR A 73 -10.97 -0.21 10.21
N ILE A 74 -9.98 -0.77 9.56
CA ILE A 74 -8.69 -1.11 10.19
C ILE A 74 -8.03 0.16 10.74
N GLY A 75 -7.88 1.20 9.92
CA GLY A 75 -7.28 2.48 10.34
C GLY A 75 -8.10 3.16 11.45
N TYR A 76 -9.40 3.18 11.31
CA TYR A 76 -10.31 3.74 12.32
C TYR A 76 -10.18 3.01 13.67
N THR A 77 -10.17 1.68 13.65
CA THR A 77 -10.06 0.86 14.87
C THR A 77 -8.69 1.01 15.52
N ALA A 78 -7.61 1.02 14.73
CA ALA A 78 -6.26 1.24 15.21
C ALA A 78 -6.13 2.60 15.91
N SER A 79 -6.64 3.66 15.28
CA SER A 79 -6.65 5.00 15.85
C SER A 79 -7.41 5.06 17.18
N ARG A 80 -8.57 4.45 17.25
CA ARG A 80 -9.37 4.42 18.49
C ARG A 80 -8.71 3.65 19.63
N ARG A 81 -7.82 2.71 19.30
CA ARG A 81 -7.03 1.94 20.27
C ARG A 81 -5.68 2.60 20.59
N GLY A 82 -5.42 3.80 20.08
CA GLY A 82 -4.16 4.52 20.27
C GLY A 82 -2.97 3.86 19.57
N ARG A 83 -3.22 2.98 18.59
CA ARG A 83 -2.16 2.35 17.80
C ARG A 83 -1.76 3.29 16.66
N GLY A 84 -0.62 3.94 16.80
CA GLY A 84 -0.04 4.78 15.74
C GLY A 84 0.69 4.01 14.66
N ARG A 85 0.78 2.68 14.79
CA ARG A 85 1.46 1.78 13.84
C ARG A 85 0.65 0.51 13.67
N ILE A 86 0.61 0.00 12.45
CA ILE A 86 -0.01 -1.28 12.10
C ILE A 86 1.05 -2.04 11.31
N ASP A 87 1.26 -3.31 11.65
CA ASP A 87 2.07 -4.18 10.83
C ASP A 87 1.30 -4.55 9.56
N VAL A 88 1.88 -4.29 8.39
CA VAL A 88 1.26 -4.60 7.10
C VAL A 88 1.00 -6.11 6.96
N ALA A 89 1.85 -6.94 7.57
CA ALA A 89 1.65 -8.40 7.57
C ALA A 89 0.41 -8.84 8.34
N GLU A 90 -0.05 -8.05 9.32
CA GLU A 90 -1.27 -8.36 10.11
C GLU A 90 -2.56 -7.95 9.39
N LEU A 91 -2.50 -7.06 8.39
CA LEU A 91 -3.69 -6.48 7.77
C LEU A 91 -4.63 -7.51 7.18
N SER A 92 -4.08 -8.47 6.42
CA SER A 92 -4.87 -9.53 5.79
C SER A 92 -5.54 -10.45 6.82
N GLY A 93 -4.85 -10.74 7.92
CA GLY A 93 -5.40 -11.54 9.02
C GLY A 93 -6.55 -10.83 9.74
N ILE A 94 -6.40 -9.53 10.00
CA ILE A 94 -7.44 -8.70 10.62
C ILE A 94 -8.66 -8.60 9.70
N GLU A 95 -8.45 -8.37 8.41
CA GLU A 95 -9.53 -8.31 7.43
C GLU A 95 -10.28 -9.64 7.34
N ALA A 96 -9.57 -10.75 7.15
CA ALA A 96 -10.16 -12.08 7.05
C ALA A 96 -10.98 -12.42 8.31
N ALA A 97 -10.46 -12.13 9.50
CA ALA A 97 -11.16 -12.35 10.75
C ALA A 97 -12.43 -11.49 10.88
N ALA A 98 -12.36 -10.21 10.45
CA ALA A 98 -13.51 -9.31 10.47
C ALA A 98 -14.60 -9.75 9.49
N LEU A 99 -14.22 -10.12 8.26
CA LEU A 99 -15.17 -10.62 7.25
C LEU A 99 -15.78 -11.97 7.66
N GLY A 100 -14.99 -12.86 8.26
CA GLY A 100 -15.49 -14.11 8.84
C GLY A 100 -16.51 -13.87 9.95
N TYR A 101 -16.25 -12.89 10.82
CA TYR A 101 -17.23 -12.47 11.82
C TYR A 101 -18.50 -11.93 11.17
N CYS A 102 -18.37 -11.09 10.14
CA CYS A 102 -19.51 -10.53 9.41
C CYS A 102 -20.36 -11.60 8.73
N THR A 103 -19.74 -12.66 8.23
CA THR A 103 -20.47 -13.81 7.65
C THR A 103 -21.31 -14.52 8.71
N ALA A 104 -20.76 -14.71 9.90
CA ALA A 104 -21.49 -15.35 11.00
C ALA A 104 -22.57 -14.45 11.63
N TYR A 105 -22.36 -13.13 11.62
CA TYR A 105 -23.22 -12.14 12.29
C TYR A 105 -23.60 -10.98 11.36
N PRO A 106 -24.40 -11.22 10.29
CA PRO A 106 -24.68 -10.23 9.24
C PRO A 106 -25.39 -8.97 9.76
N ASN A 107 -26.08 -9.07 10.88
CA ASN A 107 -26.82 -7.95 11.48
C ASN A 107 -25.95 -7.09 12.42
N SER A 108 -24.73 -7.52 12.71
CA SER A 108 -23.82 -6.77 13.58
C SER A 108 -23.25 -5.55 12.86
N PRO A 109 -22.89 -4.48 13.62
CA PRO A 109 -22.15 -3.37 13.03
C PRO A 109 -20.77 -3.84 12.51
N ALA A 110 -20.39 -3.43 11.30
CA ALA A 110 -19.08 -3.73 10.75
C ALA A 110 -17.93 -3.26 11.67
N ALA A 111 -18.08 -2.09 12.28
CA ALA A 111 -17.12 -1.59 13.28
C ALA A 111 -16.89 -2.56 14.45
N ALA A 112 -17.91 -3.31 14.87
CA ALA A 112 -17.75 -4.31 15.94
C ALA A 112 -16.94 -5.51 15.46
N ALA A 113 -17.12 -5.95 14.20
CA ALA A 113 -16.35 -7.02 13.60
C ALA A 113 -14.84 -6.69 13.57
N PHE A 114 -14.49 -5.49 13.11
CA PHE A 114 -13.11 -5.05 13.10
C PHE A 114 -12.53 -4.84 14.49
N ASN A 115 -13.32 -4.34 15.45
CA ASN A 115 -12.88 -4.26 16.84
C ASN A 115 -12.54 -5.62 17.43
N LYS A 116 -13.36 -6.63 17.14
CA LYS A 116 -13.09 -8.00 17.57
C LYS A 116 -11.86 -8.58 16.90
N ALA A 117 -11.75 -8.46 15.57
CA ALA A 117 -10.60 -8.93 14.81
C ALA A 117 -9.28 -8.33 15.32
N PHE A 118 -9.27 -7.05 15.67
CA PHE A 118 -8.12 -6.41 16.29
C PHE A 118 -7.81 -6.94 17.70
N ALA A 119 -8.82 -7.30 18.48
CA ALA A 119 -8.59 -7.88 19.80
C ALA A 119 -7.92 -9.26 19.71
N ASP A 120 -8.30 -10.02 18.70
CA ASP A 120 -7.85 -11.41 18.52
C ASP A 120 -6.47 -11.49 17.84
N ASN A 121 -6.18 -10.58 16.89
CA ASN A 121 -4.97 -10.63 16.04
C ASN A 121 -3.95 -9.51 16.33
N GLY A 122 -4.33 -8.49 17.05
CA GLY A 122 -3.50 -7.30 17.27
C GLY A 122 -2.76 -7.35 18.61
N ARG A 123 -1.79 -8.24 18.77
CA ARG A 123 -0.89 -8.28 19.94
C ARG A 123 0.37 -7.48 19.73
#